data_c8a440858f2b4d8202b5b60eda1df6b1
#
_entry.id   c8a440858f2b4d8202b5b60eda1df6b1
#
_cell.length_a   1.000
_cell.length_b   1.000
_cell.length_c   1.000
_cell.angle_alpha   90.00
_cell.angle_beta   90.00
_cell.angle_gamma   90.00
#
_symmetry.space_group_name_H-M   'P 1'
#
loop_
_entity.id
_entity.type
_entity.pdbx_description
1 polymer ?
#
loop_
_entity_poly.entity_id
_entity_poly.type
_entity_poly.pdbx_seq_one_letter_code
_entity_poly.pdbx_strand_id
1 'polypeptide(L)'
;MNRLLYFTGYRMVAQEWLGRKLESSIYFEPDDQGLDLFSAYLRSFRGEPVRLMVDLIEEEFRQVKIPFLRGADRRAILKRNYAKYFRNSRYRHAISQSVEKKTRKEENLLLMGLTNQYLLEPWLKIIEDTRTPLSGIVSLPLVSQDYVAELESANKAVILVSQQVPSNLRQSVFVNGKLILSRLVPIASFYQGDYAADVIRDIESTQRYLVSQRIVERAEGISIQIFTNKRHIEKL
;
A
#
# COMPACT_ATOMS: atom_id res chain seq x y z
N MET A 1 -16.22 -7.19 -16.75
CA MET A 1 -15.67 -7.79 -15.50
C MET A 1 -14.39 -7.08 -15.16
N ASN A 2 -14.14 -6.74 -13.88
CA ASN A 2 -12.88 -6.08 -13.48
C ASN A 2 -11.93 -7.15 -12.93
N ARG A 3 -10.68 -7.17 -13.43
CA ARG A 3 -9.66 -8.11 -12.95
C ARG A 3 -8.59 -7.38 -12.16
N LEU A 4 -8.42 -7.81 -10.92
CA LEU A 4 -7.43 -7.31 -9.99
C LEU A 4 -6.40 -8.40 -9.72
N LEU A 5 -5.15 -8.12 -9.99
CA LEU A 5 -4.01 -8.90 -9.56
C LEU A 5 -3.53 -8.34 -8.23
N TYR A 6 -3.48 -9.16 -7.19
CA TYR A 6 -3.04 -8.76 -5.86
C TYR A 6 -1.78 -9.52 -5.47
N PHE A 7 -0.73 -8.77 -5.13
CA PHE A 7 0.58 -9.34 -4.84
C PHE A 7 1.10 -8.90 -3.48
N THR A 8 1.42 -9.86 -2.62
CA THR A 8 1.86 -9.66 -1.23
C THR A 8 3.34 -9.98 -1.00
N GLY A 9 4.09 -10.28 -2.06
CA GLY A 9 5.48 -10.73 -1.98
C GLY A 9 5.65 -12.25 -1.90
N TYR A 10 4.58 -12.98 -1.60
CA TYR A 10 4.60 -14.45 -1.54
C TYR A 10 4.03 -15.07 -2.81
N ARG A 11 2.83 -14.68 -3.18
CA ARG A 11 2.10 -15.25 -4.32
C ARG A 11 1.26 -14.18 -5.00
N MET A 12 0.93 -14.43 -6.25
CA MET A 12 -0.02 -13.62 -7.00
C MET A 12 -1.44 -14.17 -6.79
N VAL A 13 -2.40 -13.29 -6.58
CA VAL A 13 -3.82 -13.64 -6.51
C VAL A 13 -4.55 -12.89 -7.60
N ALA A 14 -5.17 -13.59 -8.54
CA ALA A 14 -6.09 -12.99 -9.49
C ALA A 14 -7.51 -13.01 -8.94
N GLN A 15 -8.14 -11.86 -8.91
CA GLN A 15 -9.50 -11.67 -8.45
C GLN A 15 -10.36 -11.13 -9.59
N GLU A 16 -11.52 -11.72 -9.78
CA GLU A 16 -12.51 -11.29 -10.76
C GLU A 16 -13.72 -10.71 -10.05
N TRP A 17 -14.06 -9.48 -10.40
CA TRP A 17 -15.10 -8.70 -9.75
C TRP A 17 -16.21 -8.34 -10.75
N LEU A 18 -17.47 -8.60 -10.37
CA LEU A 18 -18.66 -8.10 -11.05
C LEU A 18 -19.28 -7.00 -10.16
N GLY A 19 -19.06 -5.74 -10.54
CA GLY A 19 -19.39 -4.62 -9.66
C GLY A 19 -18.63 -4.69 -8.33
N ARG A 20 -19.35 -4.88 -7.22
CA ARG A 20 -18.76 -5.00 -5.87
C ARG A 20 -18.68 -6.45 -5.37
N LYS A 21 -19.08 -7.43 -6.18
CA LYS A 21 -19.08 -8.84 -5.81
C LYS A 21 -17.83 -9.52 -6.35
N LEU A 22 -17.10 -10.21 -5.49
CA LEU A 22 -16.00 -11.10 -5.85
C LEU A 22 -16.60 -12.41 -6.39
N GLU A 23 -16.34 -12.71 -7.67
CA GLU A 23 -16.84 -13.91 -8.34
C GLU A 23 -15.83 -15.06 -8.27
N SER A 24 -14.54 -14.76 -8.45
CA SER A 24 -13.50 -15.79 -8.38
C SER A 24 -12.21 -15.23 -7.78
N SER A 25 -11.41 -16.14 -7.21
CA SER A 25 -10.08 -15.85 -6.69
C SER A 25 -9.17 -17.04 -6.98
N ILE A 26 -8.11 -16.83 -7.72
CA ILE A 26 -7.15 -17.85 -8.16
C ILE A 26 -5.76 -17.46 -7.63
N TYR A 27 -5.03 -18.44 -7.09
CA TYR A 27 -3.71 -18.25 -6.52
C TYR A 27 -2.64 -18.82 -7.45
N PHE A 28 -1.52 -18.11 -7.58
CA PHE A 28 -0.34 -18.54 -8.34
C PHE A 28 0.88 -18.44 -7.44
N GLU A 29 1.55 -19.56 -7.23
CA GLU A 29 2.77 -19.60 -6.44
C GLU A 29 3.97 -19.06 -7.24
N PRO A 30 5.04 -18.56 -6.59
CA PRO A 30 6.20 -17.97 -7.27
C PRO A 30 7.21 -19.05 -7.73
N ASP A 31 6.71 -20.14 -8.27
CA ASP A 31 7.48 -21.23 -8.85
C ASP A 31 7.18 -21.37 -10.35
N ASP A 32 7.94 -22.19 -11.06
CA ASP A 32 7.79 -22.35 -12.51
C ASP A 32 6.35 -22.79 -12.87
N GLN A 33 5.76 -23.72 -12.10
CA GLN A 33 4.39 -24.17 -12.35
C GLN A 33 3.36 -23.05 -12.14
N GLY A 34 3.48 -22.27 -11.07
CA GLY A 34 2.58 -21.16 -10.79
C GLY A 34 2.71 -20.04 -11.81
N LEU A 35 3.94 -19.76 -12.31
CA LEU A 35 4.17 -18.80 -13.38
C LEU A 35 3.58 -19.26 -14.71
N ASP A 36 3.64 -20.57 -15.06
CA ASP A 36 3.01 -21.12 -16.24
C ASP A 36 1.48 -21.05 -16.15
N LEU A 37 0.90 -21.39 -15.00
CA LEU A 37 -0.54 -21.27 -14.73
C LEU A 37 -0.99 -19.81 -14.84
N PHE A 38 -0.22 -18.86 -14.31
CA PHE A 38 -0.51 -17.44 -14.45
C PHE A 38 -0.49 -16.96 -15.91
N SER A 39 0.50 -17.45 -16.68
CA SER A 39 0.56 -17.18 -18.11
C SER A 39 -0.67 -17.73 -18.86
N ALA A 40 -1.07 -18.97 -18.57
CA ALA A 40 -2.27 -19.58 -19.13
C ALA A 40 -3.55 -18.80 -18.76
N TYR A 41 -3.66 -18.39 -17.50
CA TYR A 41 -4.77 -17.56 -17.02
C TYR A 41 -4.86 -16.25 -17.80
N LEU A 42 -3.76 -15.50 -17.95
CA LEU A 42 -3.79 -14.23 -18.68
C LEU A 42 -4.16 -14.42 -20.17
N ARG A 43 -3.78 -15.53 -20.77
CA ARG A 43 -4.14 -15.84 -22.16
C ARG A 43 -5.61 -16.20 -22.35
N SER A 44 -6.30 -16.63 -21.30
CA SER A 44 -7.73 -17.04 -21.38
C SER A 44 -8.68 -15.86 -21.64
N PHE A 45 -8.26 -14.62 -21.38
CA PHE A 45 -9.08 -13.40 -21.58
C PHE A 45 -8.34 -12.29 -22.34
N ARG A 46 -7.70 -12.65 -23.43
CA ARG A 46 -6.89 -11.71 -24.22
C ARG A 46 -7.56 -10.37 -24.47
N GLY A 47 -6.79 -9.29 -24.27
CA GLY A 47 -7.21 -7.92 -24.57
C GLY A 47 -7.96 -7.22 -23.42
N GLU A 48 -8.34 -7.92 -22.37
CA GLU A 48 -8.94 -7.28 -21.21
C GLU A 48 -7.87 -6.73 -20.26
N PRO A 49 -8.02 -5.50 -19.76
CA PRO A 49 -7.03 -4.90 -18.89
C PRO A 49 -7.06 -5.51 -17.50
N VAL A 50 -5.86 -5.64 -16.90
CA VAL A 50 -5.68 -5.99 -15.49
C VAL A 50 -5.12 -4.79 -14.72
N ARG A 51 -5.38 -4.73 -13.43
CA ARG A 51 -4.73 -3.81 -12.49
C ARG A 51 -3.94 -4.61 -11.48
N LEU A 52 -2.70 -4.22 -11.23
CA LEU A 52 -1.87 -4.85 -10.21
C LEU A 52 -1.91 -4.02 -8.93
N MET A 53 -2.40 -4.61 -7.84
CA MET A 53 -2.33 -4.04 -6.49
C MET A 53 -1.21 -4.74 -5.72
N VAL A 54 -0.33 -3.96 -5.14
CA VAL A 54 0.77 -4.46 -4.31
C VAL A 54 0.54 -4.12 -2.84
N ASP A 55 1.00 -5.02 -1.96
CA ASP A 55 1.00 -4.88 -0.51
C ASP A 55 2.28 -5.54 0.02
N LEU A 56 3.41 -4.80 -0.06
CA LEU A 56 4.75 -5.34 0.13
C LEU A 56 5.43 -4.67 1.32
N ILE A 57 6.29 -5.42 2.01
CA ILE A 57 7.15 -4.88 3.06
C ILE A 57 8.17 -3.89 2.47
N GLU A 58 8.51 -4.07 1.22
CA GLU A 58 9.46 -3.27 0.47
C GLU A 58 8.88 -1.93 -0.03
N GLU A 59 7.60 -1.66 0.23
CA GLU A 59 7.03 -0.34 -0.04
C GLU A 59 7.48 0.66 1.02
N GLU A 60 8.13 1.72 0.59
CA GLU A 60 8.50 2.84 1.45
C GLU A 60 7.72 4.11 1.11
N PHE A 61 7.34 4.83 2.17
CA PHE A 61 6.61 6.08 2.11
C PHE A 61 7.40 7.16 2.84
N ARG A 62 7.59 8.34 2.21
CA ARG A 62 8.35 9.46 2.76
C ARG A 62 7.62 10.78 2.57
N GLN A 63 7.34 11.44 3.67
CA GLN A 63 6.85 12.82 3.66
C GLN A 63 8.03 13.75 3.35
N VAL A 64 7.88 14.60 2.34
CA VAL A 64 8.86 15.65 2.03
C VAL A 64 8.16 16.95 1.74
N LYS A 65 8.78 18.04 2.18
CA LYS A 65 8.36 19.40 1.88
C LYS A 65 9.32 20.00 0.86
N ILE A 66 8.77 20.54 -0.22
CA ILE A 66 9.53 21.19 -1.27
C ILE A 66 8.99 22.60 -1.55
N PRO A 67 9.77 23.53 -2.11
CA PRO A 67 9.22 24.76 -2.67
C PRO A 67 8.17 24.43 -3.73
N PHE A 68 7.09 25.21 -3.78
CA PHE A 68 6.08 25.05 -4.82
C PHE A 68 6.63 25.46 -6.17
N LEU A 69 6.97 24.51 -7.00
CA LEU A 69 7.57 24.70 -8.32
C LEU A 69 6.71 24.03 -9.41
N ARG A 70 6.94 24.42 -10.66
CA ARG A 70 6.28 23.85 -11.83
C ARG A 70 7.30 23.45 -12.89
N GLY A 71 6.86 22.66 -13.86
CA GLY A 71 7.63 22.33 -15.05
C GLY A 71 8.97 21.64 -14.75
N ALA A 72 10.05 22.15 -15.33
CA ALA A 72 11.39 21.57 -15.25
C ALA A 72 11.96 21.56 -13.84
N ASP A 73 11.78 22.66 -13.09
CA ASP A 73 12.33 22.81 -11.73
C ASP A 73 11.69 21.81 -10.76
N ARG A 74 10.35 21.61 -10.87
CA ARG A 74 9.67 20.57 -10.08
C ARG A 74 10.21 19.19 -10.41
N ARG A 75 10.39 18.87 -11.70
CA ARG A 75 10.98 17.58 -12.12
C ARG A 75 12.40 17.39 -11.58
N ALA A 76 13.23 18.44 -11.60
CA ALA A 76 14.59 18.39 -11.07
C ALA A 76 14.63 18.12 -9.56
N ILE A 77 13.79 18.78 -8.77
CA ILE A 77 13.67 18.51 -7.32
C ILE A 77 13.17 17.09 -7.06
N LEU A 78 12.15 16.62 -7.77
CA LEU A 78 11.65 15.24 -7.63
C LEU A 78 12.75 14.23 -7.97
N LYS A 79 13.51 14.44 -9.05
CA LYS A 79 14.64 13.57 -9.42
C LYS A 79 15.70 13.48 -8.31
N ARG A 80 16.03 14.61 -7.65
CA ARG A 80 16.97 14.65 -6.52
C ARG A 80 16.43 13.87 -5.32
N ASN A 81 15.15 14.05 -4.98
CA ASN A 81 14.51 13.32 -3.88
C ASN A 81 14.45 11.83 -4.16
N TYR A 82 14.09 11.41 -5.38
CA TYR A 82 14.13 10.02 -5.76
C TYR A 82 15.54 9.42 -5.68
N ALA A 83 16.57 10.14 -6.13
CA ALA A 83 17.95 9.70 -6.01
C ALA A 83 18.40 9.58 -4.55
N LYS A 84 17.87 10.40 -3.65
CA LYS A 84 18.16 10.37 -2.23
C LYS A 84 17.51 9.18 -1.53
N TYR A 85 16.21 8.93 -1.77
CA TYR A 85 15.42 7.99 -0.99
C TYR A 85 15.19 6.66 -1.71
N PHE A 86 15.16 6.63 -3.05
CA PHE A 86 14.79 5.47 -3.87
C PHE A 86 15.78 5.27 -5.03
N ARG A 87 17.09 5.30 -4.73
CA ARG A 87 18.16 5.30 -5.75
C ARG A 87 18.02 4.17 -6.77
N ASN A 88 17.73 2.97 -6.31
CA ASN A 88 17.73 1.75 -7.13
C ASN A 88 16.30 1.31 -7.54
N SER A 89 15.28 2.09 -7.23
CA SER A 89 13.90 1.74 -7.58
C SER A 89 13.50 2.31 -8.94
N ARG A 90 12.91 1.48 -9.78
CA ARG A 90 12.18 1.90 -11.00
C ARG A 90 10.75 2.34 -10.67
N TYR A 91 10.12 1.72 -9.66
CA TYR A 91 8.76 1.96 -9.23
C TYR A 91 8.76 3.00 -8.12
N ARG A 92 8.60 4.26 -8.51
CA ARG A 92 8.59 5.40 -7.60
C ARG A 92 7.60 6.46 -8.09
N HIS A 93 6.90 7.05 -7.16
CA HIS A 93 5.88 8.05 -7.44
C HIS A 93 5.88 9.16 -6.38
N ALA A 94 5.36 10.35 -6.75
CA ALA A 94 5.21 11.48 -5.85
C ALA A 94 3.79 12.03 -5.97
N ILE A 95 3.12 12.13 -4.83
CA ILE A 95 1.76 12.64 -4.74
C ILE A 95 1.78 13.96 -3.98
N SER A 96 1.20 15.01 -4.56
CA SER A 96 0.98 16.28 -3.88
C SER A 96 -0.15 16.10 -2.86
N GLN A 97 0.15 16.32 -1.59
CA GLN A 97 -0.84 16.20 -0.53
C GLN A 97 -1.44 17.54 -0.13
N SER A 98 -0.63 18.59 -0.06
CA SER A 98 -1.10 19.93 0.24
C SER A 98 -0.12 20.99 -0.25
N VAL A 99 -0.64 22.19 -0.41
CA VAL A 99 0.18 23.37 -0.70
C VAL A 99 -0.07 24.39 0.40
N GLU A 100 0.97 24.73 1.15
CA GLU A 100 0.95 25.75 2.18
C GLU A 100 1.25 27.14 1.57
N LYS A 101 0.40 28.10 1.87
CA LYS A 101 0.58 29.51 1.48
C LYS A 101 1.12 30.28 2.70
N LYS A 102 2.39 30.13 2.99
CA LYS A 102 3.12 30.98 3.97
C LYS A 102 3.90 32.05 3.21
N THR A 103 4.90 32.65 3.85
CA THR A 103 5.81 33.63 3.25
C THR A 103 6.43 33.10 1.94
N ARG A 104 6.76 31.82 1.89
CA ARG A 104 7.08 31.08 0.67
C ARG A 104 6.08 29.95 0.49
N LYS A 105 5.58 29.80 -0.74
CA LYS A 105 4.66 28.74 -1.09
C LYS A 105 5.40 27.40 -1.11
N GLU A 106 4.95 26.44 -0.31
CA GLU A 106 5.55 25.11 -0.16
C GLU A 106 4.56 24.01 -0.51
N GLU A 107 5.04 22.93 -1.06
CA GLU A 107 4.25 21.73 -1.41
C GLU A 107 4.69 20.57 -0.50
N ASN A 108 3.73 19.96 0.18
CA ASN A 108 3.93 18.72 0.92
C ASN A 108 3.67 17.54 -0.01
N LEU A 109 4.66 16.69 -0.17
CA LEU A 109 4.61 15.50 -1.02
C LEU A 109 4.69 14.23 -0.19
N LEU A 110 3.91 13.23 -0.60
CA LEU A 110 4.18 11.84 -0.28
C LEU A 110 5.01 11.26 -1.42
N LEU A 111 6.25 10.91 -1.13
CA LEU A 111 7.08 10.10 -2.01
C LEU A 111 6.88 8.65 -1.66
N MET A 112 6.76 7.80 -2.65
CA MET A 112 6.64 6.37 -2.49
C MET A 112 7.55 5.64 -3.48
N GLY A 113 8.04 4.48 -3.08
CA GLY A 113 8.90 3.65 -3.91
C GLY A 113 8.96 2.21 -3.42
N LEU A 114 9.23 1.31 -4.35
CA LEU A 114 9.46 -0.10 -4.06
C LEU A 114 10.97 -0.34 -3.97
N THR A 115 11.47 -0.72 -2.80
CA THR A 115 12.92 -0.89 -2.57
C THR A 115 13.48 -2.17 -3.20
N ASN A 116 12.67 -3.22 -3.30
CA ASN A 116 13.02 -4.46 -3.99
C ASN A 116 12.08 -4.71 -5.18
N GLN A 117 12.46 -4.20 -6.33
CA GLN A 117 11.69 -4.34 -7.57
C GLN A 117 11.70 -5.75 -8.18
N TYR A 118 12.72 -6.56 -7.85
CA TYR A 118 12.90 -7.89 -8.43
C TYR A 118 11.76 -8.86 -8.09
N LEU A 119 11.02 -8.61 -7.01
CA LEU A 119 9.84 -9.39 -6.65
C LEU A 119 8.73 -9.34 -7.70
N LEU A 120 8.60 -8.20 -8.40
CA LEU A 120 7.57 -8.02 -9.42
C LEU A 120 8.01 -8.46 -10.83
N GLU A 121 9.31 -8.53 -11.09
CA GLU A 121 9.84 -8.74 -12.44
C GLU A 121 9.32 -10.03 -13.10
N PRO A 122 9.26 -11.21 -12.45
CA PRO A 122 8.74 -12.43 -13.09
C PRO A 122 7.28 -12.27 -13.54
N TRP A 123 6.45 -11.69 -12.70
CA TRP A 123 5.03 -11.47 -12.96
C TRP A 123 4.79 -10.43 -14.05
N LEU A 124 5.52 -9.32 -14.02
CA LEU A 124 5.42 -8.26 -15.04
C LEU A 124 5.92 -8.73 -16.38
N LYS A 125 6.96 -9.58 -16.42
CA LYS A 125 7.43 -10.20 -17.66
C LYS A 125 6.35 -11.05 -18.30
N ILE A 126 5.61 -11.85 -17.54
CA ILE A 126 4.51 -12.67 -18.06
C ILE A 126 3.37 -11.78 -18.58
N ILE A 127 3.03 -10.71 -17.87
CA ILE A 127 2.02 -9.74 -18.32
C ILE A 127 2.43 -9.14 -19.68
N GLU A 128 3.71 -8.78 -19.85
CA GLU A 128 4.27 -8.26 -21.09
C GLU A 128 4.27 -9.32 -22.19
N ASP A 129 4.79 -10.52 -21.92
CA ASP A 129 4.90 -11.63 -22.87
C ASP A 129 3.52 -12.09 -23.39
N THR A 130 2.49 -12.05 -22.53
CA THR A 130 1.10 -12.35 -22.89
C THR A 130 0.39 -11.19 -23.59
N ARG A 131 1.03 -10.01 -23.66
CA ARG A 131 0.45 -8.75 -24.16
C ARG A 131 -0.84 -8.36 -23.46
N THR A 132 -0.95 -8.67 -22.17
CA THR A 132 -2.09 -8.29 -21.35
C THR A 132 -1.99 -6.80 -21.00
N PRO A 133 -3.01 -5.97 -21.30
CA PRO A 133 -2.95 -4.55 -20.97
C PRO A 133 -2.90 -4.35 -19.45
N LEU A 134 -1.82 -3.76 -18.94
CA LEU A 134 -1.68 -3.38 -17.52
C LEU A 134 -2.13 -1.94 -17.34
N SER A 135 -3.30 -1.74 -16.69
CA SER A 135 -3.87 -0.41 -16.46
C SER A 135 -3.13 0.40 -15.40
N GLY A 136 -2.29 -0.25 -14.61
CA GLY A 136 -1.42 0.39 -13.63
C GLY A 136 -1.04 -0.52 -12.48
N ILE A 137 -0.02 -0.07 -11.72
CA ILE A 137 0.41 -0.68 -10.46
C ILE A 137 0.00 0.29 -9.36
N VAL A 138 -0.75 -0.19 -8.37
CA VAL A 138 -1.26 0.60 -7.25
C VAL A 138 -0.83 -0.02 -5.92
N SER A 139 -0.61 0.81 -4.93
CA SER A 139 -0.28 0.40 -3.56
C SER A 139 -1.55 0.27 -2.73
N LEU A 140 -1.73 -0.84 -2.00
CA LEU A 140 -2.88 -1.03 -1.11
C LEU A 140 -3.02 0.11 -0.08
N PRO A 141 -1.95 0.53 0.64
CA PRO A 141 -2.03 1.69 1.53
C PRO A 141 -2.56 2.96 0.87
N LEU A 142 -2.17 3.19 -0.39
CA LEU A 142 -2.61 4.39 -1.10
C LEU A 142 -4.09 4.33 -1.49
N VAL A 143 -4.56 3.21 -2.04
CA VAL A 143 -5.97 3.07 -2.42
C VAL A 143 -6.89 3.01 -1.20
N SER A 144 -6.38 2.60 -0.04
CA SER A 144 -7.11 2.65 1.23
C SER A 144 -7.45 4.09 1.67
N GLN A 145 -6.80 5.10 1.10
CA GLN A 145 -7.10 6.50 1.36
C GLN A 145 -8.55 6.86 0.97
N ASP A 146 -9.05 6.30 -0.13
CA ASP A 146 -10.43 6.55 -0.58
C ASP A 146 -11.44 6.00 0.43
N TYR A 147 -11.18 4.80 0.98
CA TYR A 147 -12.00 4.25 2.05
C TYR A 147 -11.96 5.12 3.32
N VAL A 148 -10.77 5.54 3.76
CA VAL A 148 -10.62 6.35 4.97
C VAL A 148 -11.30 7.71 4.81
N ALA A 149 -11.32 8.27 3.60
CA ALA A 149 -11.99 9.55 3.32
C ALA A 149 -13.52 9.49 3.50
N GLU A 150 -14.13 8.31 3.42
CA GLU A 150 -15.56 8.08 3.64
C GLU A 150 -15.92 7.87 5.13
N LEU A 151 -14.92 7.71 6.02
CA LEU A 151 -15.17 7.51 7.45
C LEU A 151 -15.55 8.83 8.12
N GLU A 152 -16.41 8.75 9.15
CA GLU A 152 -16.73 9.91 10.01
C GLU A 152 -15.49 10.52 10.68
N SER A 153 -14.46 9.72 10.91
CA SER A 153 -13.17 10.12 11.47
C SER A 153 -12.17 10.66 10.45
N ALA A 154 -12.55 10.85 9.17
CA ALA A 154 -11.64 11.26 8.09
C ALA A 154 -10.85 12.54 8.39
N ASN A 155 -11.43 13.48 9.15
CA ASN A 155 -10.78 14.73 9.56
C ASN A 155 -9.87 14.59 10.79
N LYS A 156 -9.65 13.36 11.28
CA LYS A 156 -8.78 13.03 12.41
C LYS A 156 -7.61 12.19 11.94
N ALA A 157 -6.75 11.81 12.87
CA ALA A 157 -5.77 10.77 12.60
C ALA A 157 -6.46 9.40 12.66
N VAL A 158 -6.22 8.56 11.66
CA VAL A 158 -6.74 7.20 11.55
C VAL A 158 -5.58 6.24 11.38
N ILE A 159 -5.52 5.20 12.19
CA ILE A 159 -4.67 4.03 11.96
C ILE A 159 -5.55 2.93 11.38
N LEU A 160 -5.36 2.62 10.12
CA LEU A 160 -5.98 1.49 9.46
C LEU A 160 -5.06 0.28 9.61
N VAL A 161 -5.56 -0.74 10.29
CA VAL A 161 -4.87 -2.00 10.54
C VAL A 161 -5.50 -3.07 9.68
N SER A 162 -4.73 -3.70 8.82
CA SER A 162 -5.20 -4.81 8.00
C SER A 162 -4.27 -6.01 8.10
N GLN A 163 -4.88 -7.19 8.15
CA GLN A 163 -4.14 -8.44 8.20
C GLN A 163 -3.68 -8.83 6.80
N GLN A 164 -2.39 -9.16 6.68
CA GLN A 164 -1.81 -9.75 5.48
C GLN A 164 -1.38 -11.19 5.78
N VAL A 165 -1.82 -12.12 4.94
CA VAL A 165 -1.40 -13.53 5.02
C VAL A 165 0.07 -13.66 4.57
N PRO A 166 0.91 -14.48 5.22
CA PRO A 166 0.52 -15.48 6.24
C PRO A 166 0.48 -14.94 7.68
N SER A 167 1.29 -13.95 8.04
CA SER A 167 1.44 -13.55 9.43
C SER A 167 1.91 -12.10 9.61
N ASN A 168 1.46 -11.21 8.74
CA ASN A 168 1.82 -9.79 8.80
C ASN A 168 0.61 -8.92 9.12
N LEU A 169 0.90 -7.76 9.71
CA LEU A 169 -0.06 -6.72 9.98
C LEU A 169 0.36 -5.44 9.25
N ARG A 170 -0.47 -4.95 8.35
CA ARG A 170 -0.29 -3.65 7.73
C ARG A 170 -0.89 -2.59 8.62
N GLN A 171 -0.10 -1.58 8.97
CA GLN A 171 -0.59 -0.36 9.62
C GLN A 171 -0.36 0.82 8.69
N SER A 172 -1.45 1.43 8.26
CA SER A 172 -1.44 2.63 7.42
C SER A 172 -2.03 3.79 8.21
N VAL A 173 -1.29 4.88 8.31
CA VAL A 173 -1.68 6.07 9.06
C VAL A 173 -2.13 7.17 8.13
N PHE A 174 -3.31 7.68 8.40
CA PHE A 174 -3.91 8.79 7.65
C PHE A 174 -4.15 9.98 8.58
N VAL A 175 -3.91 11.17 8.08
CA VAL A 175 -4.25 12.42 8.77
C VAL A 175 -5.02 13.31 7.80
N ASN A 176 -6.20 13.73 8.21
CA ASN A 176 -7.13 14.47 7.34
C ASN A 176 -7.37 13.74 6.01
N GLY A 177 -7.61 12.43 6.08
CA GLY A 177 -7.84 11.56 4.94
C GLY A 177 -6.63 11.30 4.04
N LYS A 178 -5.41 11.72 4.41
CA LYS A 178 -4.20 11.57 3.58
C LYS A 178 -3.22 10.60 4.20
N LEU A 179 -2.72 9.67 3.40
CA LEU A 179 -1.71 8.71 3.83
C LEU A 179 -0.42 9.44 4.26
N ILE A 180 0.00 9.21 5.48
CA ILE A 180 1.23 9.78 6.06
C ILE A 180 2.37 8.77 6.04
N LEU A 181 2.08 7.56 6.48
CA LEU A 181 3.02 6.44 6.47
C LEU A 181 2.26 5.11 6.40
N SER A 182 2.93 4.08 5.95
CA SER A 182 2.47 2.71 6.07
C SER A 182 3.65 1.81 6.36
N ARG A 183 3.42 0.79 7.19
CA ARG A 183 4.42 -0.23 7.52
C ARG A 183 3.76 -1.60 7.58
N LEU A 184 4.51 -2.62 7.22
CA LEU A 184 4.13 -4.01 7.38
C LEU A 184 4.94 -4.60 8.52
N VAL A 185 4.28 -5.20 9.49
CA VAL A 185 4.90 -5.74 10.70
C VAL A 185 4.61 -7.23 10.77
N PRO A 186 5.63 -8.09 10.92
CA PRO A 186 5.40 -9.50 11.18
C PRO A 186 4.83 -9.70 12.60
N ILE A 187 3.80 -10.53 12.71
CA ILE A 187 3.19 -10.90 13.99
C ILE A 187 3.50 -12.37 14.26
N ALA A 188 4.44 -12.62 15.17
CA ALA A 188 4.90 -13.96 15.49
C ALA A 188 3.81 -14.83 16.15
N SER A 189 2.94 -14.22 16.94
CA SER A 189 1.84 -14.89 17.66
C SER A 189 0.63 -15.22 16.80
N PHE A 190 0.65 -14.97 15.50
CA PHE A 190 -0.48 -15.21 14.60
C PHE A 190 -1.04 -16.64 14.70
N TYR A 191 -0.16 -17.61 14.88
CA TYR A 191 -0.50 -19.03 15.03
C TYR A 191 -0.31 -19.55 16.47
N GLN A 192 0.47 -18.86 17.29
CA GLN A 192 0.86 -19.29 18.62
C GLN A 192 0.95 -18.07 19.54
N GLY A 193 0.20 -18.06 20.64
CA GLY A 193 0.28 -17.02 21.65
C GLY A 193 -0.91 -16.04 21.67
N ASP A 194 -0.73 -14.93 22.31
CA ASP A 194 -1.75 -13.88 22.45
C ASP A 194 -1.67 -12.88 21.30
N TYR A 195 -2.33 -13.24 20.20
CA TYR A 195 -2.42 -12.41 19.01
C TYR A 195 -2.96 -11.00 19.29
N ALA A 196 -4.00 -10.91 20.14
CA ALA A 196 -4.61 -9.62 20.45
C ALA A 196 -3.63 -8.70 21.18
N ALA A 197 -2.90 -9.22 22.17
CA ALA A 197 -1.91 -8.44 22.91
C ALA A 197 -0.78 -7.93 22.00
N ASP A 198 -0.33 -8.73 21.04
CA ASP A 198 0.70 -8.32 20.08
C ASP A 198 0.19 -7.23 19.15
N VAL A 199 -1.03 -7.36 18.63
CA VAL A 199 -1.69 -6.34 17.79
C VAL A 199 -1.83 -5.02 18.55
N ILE A 200 -2.35 -5.06 19.79
CA ILE A 200 -2.53 -3.88 20.65
C ILE A 200 -1.18 -3.20 20.89
N ARG A 201 -0.17 -3.97 21.30
CA ARG A 201 1.19 -3.45 21.59
C ARG A 201 1.79 -2.73 20.38
N ASP A 202 1.58 -3.28 19.19
CA ASP A 202 2.11 -2.70 17.96
C ASP A 202 1.34 -1.44 17.54
N ILE A 203 0.01 -1.41 17.73
CA ILE A 203 -0.81 -0.20 17.54
C ILE A 203 -0.36 0.91 18.51
N GLU A 204 -0.19 0.61 19.79
CA GLU A 204 0.31 1.58 20.79
C GLU A 204 1.71 2.11 20.44
N SER A 205 2.58 1.25 19.90
CA SER A 205 3.89 1.67 19.42
C SER A 205 3.77 2.69 18.28
N THR A 206 2.82 2.48 17.37
CA THR A 206 2.53 3.43 16.28
C THR A 206 1.95 4.73 16.85
N GLN A 207 1.03 4.68 17.80
CA GLN A 207 0.48 5.88 18.44
C GLN A 207 1.58 6.71 19.14
N ARG A 208 2.47 6.05 19.90
CA ARG A 208 3.62 6.71 20.55
C ARG A 208 4.54 7.37 19.50
N TYR A 209 4.80 6.69 18.39
CA TYR A 209 5.59 7.27 17.29
C TYR A 209 4.92 8.53 16.74
N LEU A 210 3.64 8.51 16.45
CA LEU A 210 2.90 9.65 15.88
C LEU A 210 2.95 10.88 16.82
N VAL A 211 2.80 10.66 18.10
CA VAL A 211 2.92 11.74 19.11
C VAL A 211 4.36 12.25 19.20
N SER A 212 5.36 11.36 19.23
CA SER A 212 6.78 11.74 19.30
C SER A 212 7.24 12.55 18.10
N GLN A 213 6.70 12.25 16.91
CA GLN A 213 6.96 12.99 15.68
C GLN A 213 6.09 14.25 15.52
N ARG A 214 5.24 14.56 16.51
CA ARG A 214 4.29 15.69 16.47
C ARG A 214 3.36 15.66 15.25
N ILE A 215 3.06 14.47 14.75
CA ILE A 215 2.07 14.26 13.67
C ILE A 215 0.68 14.44 14.24
N VAL A 216 0.48 14.00 15.49
CA VAL A 216 -0.70 14.24 16.31
C VAL A 216 -0.30 14.80 17.67
N GLU A 217 -1.20 15.56 18.30
CA GLU A 217 -0.91 16.14 19.62
C GLU A 217 -1.04 15.12 20.74
N ARG A 218 -2.04 14.25 20.64
CA ARG A 218 -2.37 13.22 21.66
C ARG A 218 -2.85 11.93 21.02
N ALA A 219 -2.55 10.80 21.67
CA ALA A 219 -2.97 9.47 21.20
C ALA A 219 -4.49 9.27 21.23
N GLU A 220 -5.20 9.88 22.16
CA GLU A 220 -6.67 9.78 22.33
C GLU A 220 -7.47 10.32 21.13
N GLY A 221 -6.85 11.18 20.30
CA GLY A 221 -7.46 11.70 19.06
C GLY A 221 -7.34 10.76 17.85
N ILE A 222 -6.73 9.58 18.01
CA ILE A 222 -6.47 8.64 16.92
C ILE A 222 -7.59 7.60 16.84
N SER A 223 -8.28 7.54 15.71
CA SER A 223 -9.25 6.47 15.43
C SER A 223 -8.52 5.22 14.92
N ILE A 224 -8.89 4.07 15.42
CA ILE A 224 -8.33 2.77 14.98
C ILE A 224 -9.41 2.03 14.22
N GLN A 225 -9.09 1.62 13.01
CA GLN A 225 -9.93 0.79 12.15
C GLN A 225 -9.21 -0.51 11.86
N ILE A 226 -9.85 -1.65 12.14
CA ILE A 226 -9.23 -2.97 11.99
C ILE A 226 -9.98 -3.76 10.93
N PHE A 227 -9.28 -4.16 9.87
CA PHE A 227 -9.75 -5.12 8.88
C PHE A 227 -9.14 -6.49 9.15
N THR A 228 -9.97 -7.40 9.58
CA THR A 228 -9.55 -8.76 9.87
C THR A 228 -10.63 -9.76 9.45
N ASN A 229 -10.26 -11.04 9.41
CA ASN A 229 -11.20 -12.12 9.14
C ASN A 229 -12.16 -12.29 10.35
N LYS A 230 -13.41 -12.65 10.10
CA LYS A 230 -14.40 -12.93 11.17
C LYS A 230 -13.88 -13.88 12.24
N ARG A 231 -13.11 -14.91 11.87
CA ARG A 231 -12.49 -15.86 12.83
C ARG A 231 -11.47 -15.24 13.77
N HIS A 232 -10.94 -14.05 13.44
CA HIS A 232 -9.96 -13.35 14.25
C HIS A 232 -10.57 -12.22 15.05
N ILE A 233 -11.79 -11.77 14.73
CA ILE A 233 -12.52 -10.78 15.53
C ILE A 233 -12.75 -11.29 16.96
N GLU A 234 -13.04 -12.58 17.11
CA GLU A 234 -13.25 -13.20 18.43
C GLU A 234 -11.97 -13.30 19.27
N LYS A 235 -10.80 -13.03 18.66
CA LYS A 235 -9.49 -13.03 19.32
C LYS A 235 -8.94 -11.62 19.60
N LEU A 236 -9.61 -10.59 19.10
CA LEU A 236 -9.30 -9.17 19.34
C LEU A 236 -10.21 -8.58 20.41
#